data_0c96e58ec7f2d2c10f30e8af8507a0f8
#
_entry.id   0c96e58ec7f2d2c10f30e8af8507a0f8
#
_cell.length_a   1.000
_cell.length_b   1.000
_cell.length_c   1.000
_cell.angle_alpha   90.00
_cell.angle_beta   90.00
_cell.angle_gamma   90.00
#
_symmetry.space_group_name_H-M   'P 1'
#
loop_
_entity.id
_entity.type
_entity.pdbx_description
1 polymer ?
#
loop_
_entity_poly.entity_id
_entity_poly.type
_entity_poly.pdbx_seq_one_letter_code
_entity_poly.pdbx_strand_id
1 'polypeptide(L)'
;ARHADFRVSHLIVTDYDRPCALLVSGGKRCFRASREGRQNMQDYADVVVKPPILFAGAVLLGCLLSWIVPLGPGLGSANTRALAAGGALALVGLALGALSVREFRRAGTSVIPGEPSTVLLESGPYRYTRNPIYIAFVILYFGLAIMLTSAWMLLLLIPVLIILERGVVEREEAYLQAKFGEAYRKYQARVPRWL
;
A
#
# COMPACT_ATOMS: atom_id res chain seq x y z
N ALA A 1 36.17 34.55 -8.20
CA ALA A 1 35.75 33.38 -8.93
C ALA A 1 36.01 32.14 -8.06
N ARG A 2 35.01 31.62 -7.38
CA ARG A 2 35.11 30.31 -6.72
C ARG A 2 33.84 29.54 -7.09
N HIS A 3 34.05 28.46 -7.82
CA HIS A 3 33.05 27.43 -8.08
C HIS A 3 32.64 26.80 -6.76
N ALA A 4 31.34 26.82 -6.47
CA ALA A 4 30.72 26.01 -5.41
C ALA A 4 30.29 24.68 -6.03
N ASP A 5 31.06 23.64 -5.74
CA ASP A 5 30.72 22.24 -5.98
C ASP A 5 29.50 21.86 -5.14
N PHE A 6 28.40 21.62 -5.80
CA PHE A 6 27.21 21.02 -5.18
C PHE A 6 27.41 19.50 -5.20
N ARG A 7 28.05 18.99 -4.15
CA ARG A 7 28.19 17.55 -3.93
C ARG A 7 26.82 16.98 -3.57
N VAL A 8 26.29 16.18 -4.45
CA VAL A 8 25.17 15.27 -4.19
C VAL A 8 25.63 14.27 -3.13
N SER A 9 25.13 14.45 -1.93
CA SER A 9 25.47 13.59 -0.78
C SER A 9 24.60 12.34 -0.78
N HIS A 10 25.27 11.23 -1.01
CA HIS A 10 25.09 9.91 -0.40
C HIS A 10 23.72 9.25 -0.45
N LEU A 11 23.54 8.46 -1.50
CA LEU A 11 22.90 7.17 -1.37
C LEU A 11 23.60 6.36 -0.26
N ILE A 12 22.96 6.19 0.87
CA ILE A 12 23.35 5.18 1.85
C ILE A 12 22.87 3.84 1.28
N VAL A 13 23.65 3.25 0.42
CA VAL A 13 23.59 1.82 0.16
C VAL A 13 24.20 1.18 1.41
N THR A 14 23.35 0.71 2.32
CA THR A 14 23.81 -0.17 3.40
C THR A 14 24.22 -1.49 2.78
N ASP A 15 25.53 -1.65 2.62
CA ASP A 15 26.20 -2.89 2.22
C ASP A 15 25.92 -3.95 3.33
N TYR A 16 24.94 -4.81 3.09
CA TYR A 16 24.36 -5.72 4.08
C TYR A 16 25.20 -7.01 4.28
N ASP A 17 26.30 -7.18 3.51
CA ASP A 17 27.04 -8.44 3.44
C ASP A 17 28.48 -8.40 3.95
N ARG A 18 28.89 -7.40 4.72
CA ARG A 18 30.21 -7.45 5.35
C ARG A 18 30.13 -7.84 6.82
N PRO A 19 30.71 -9.00 7.21
CA PRO A 19 30.91 -9.30 8.62
C PRO A 19 31.87 -8.28 9.22
N CYS A 20 31.43 -7.54 10.25
CA CYS A 20 32.28 -6.62 11.00
C CYS A 20 33.47 -7.39 11.60
N ALA A 21 34.63 -7.29 10.97
CA ALA A 21 35.91 -7.63 11.55
C ALA A 21 36.43 -6.41 12.32
N LEU A 22 36.02 -6.24 13.55
CA LEU A 22 36.68 -5.37 14.52
C LEU A 22 37.65 -6.25 15.33
N LEU A 23 38.92 -6.23 14.94
CA LEU A 23 40.02 -6.71 15.74
C LEU A 23 40.24 -5.71 16.90
N VAL A 24 39.76 -6.06 18.09
CA VAL A 24 40.25 -5.47 19.34
C VAL A 24 40.99 -6.56 20.09
N SER A 25 42.27 -6.32 20.25
CA SER A 25 43.20 -7.09 21.04
C SER A 25 42.75 -7.17 22.50
N GLY A 26 42.62 -8.39 23.04
CA GLY A 26 42.52 -8.64 24.49
C GLY A 26 41.17 -9.18 24.94
N GLY A 27 41.11 -10.52 25.14
CA GLY A 27 39.99 -11.17 25.89
C GLY A 27 38.93 -11.85 25.03
N LYS A 28 39.09 -13.17 24.84
CA LYS A 28 38.13 -14.06 24.17
C LYS A 28 36.78 -14.08 24.87
N ARG A 29 35.85 -13.24 24.43
CA ARG A 29 34.42 -13.54 24.44
C ARG A 29 33.83 -13.09 23.09
N CYS A 30 33.87 -14.00 22.13
CA CYS A 30 32.97 -13.88 20.99
C CYS A 30 31.55 -13.83 21.54
N PHE A 31 30.98 -12.63 21.55
CA PHE A 31 29.53 -12.51 21.64
C PHE A 31 28.99 -13.06 20.31
N ARG A 32 28.71 -14.35 20.30
CA ARG A 32 27.95 -15.01 19.24
C ARG A 32 26.57 -14.38 19.31
N ALA A 33 26.41 -13.21 18.66
CA ALA A 33 25.10 -12.65 18.42
C ALA A 33 24.29 -13.75 17.74
N SER A 34 23.36 -14.28 18.49
CA SER A 34 22.58 -15.44 18.16
C SER A 34 22.00 -15.27 16.77
N ARG A 35 22.45 -16.07 15.82
CA ARG A 35 21.82 -16.23 14.50
C ARG A 35 20.36 -16.67 14.62
N GLU A 36 19.95 -17.14 15.80
CA GLU A 36 18.61 -17.60 16.12
C GLU A 36 17.56 -16.48 16.23
N GLY A 37 17.93 -15.22 16.50
CA GLY A 37 17.02 -14.08 16.50
C GLY A 37 16.69 -13.54 15.09
N ARG A 38 17.35 -14.01 14.05
CA ARG A 38 17.19 -13.55 12.65
C ARG A 38 16.36 -14.48 11.78
N GLN A 39 15.95 -15.63 12.28
CA GLN A 39 15.33 -16.66 11.43
C GLN A 39 13.81 -16.57 11.31
N ASN A 40 13.16 -15.51 11.85
CA ASN A 40 11.72 -15.40 11.79
C ASN A 40 11.19 -13.99 11.42
N MET A 41 11.99 -13.16 10.77
CA MET A 41 11.42 -11.98 10.11
C MET A 41 10.95 -12.45 8.73
N GLN A 42 9.66 -12.66 8.59
CA GLN A 42 9.05 -12.89 7.29
C GLN A 42 9.44 -11.70 6.40
N ASP A 43 10.10 -11.98 5.28
CA ASP A 43 10.58 -10.94 4.35
C ASP A 43 9.41 -10.23 3.63
N TYR A 44 8.17 -10.48 4.05
CA TYR A 44 6.95 -9.93 3.46
C TYR A 44 5.87 -9.69 4.52
N ALA A 45 4.94 -8.78 4.23
CA ALA A 45 3.77 -8.55 5.05
C ALA A 45 2.78 -9.72 4.92
N ASP A 46 2.46 -10.38 6.06
CA ASP A 46 1.45 -11.45 6.11
C ASP A 46 0.04 -10.83 6.06
N VAL A 47 -0.42 -10.49 4.87
CA VAL A 47 -1.74 -9.91 4.64
C VAL A 47 -2.82 -10.99 4.59
N VAL A 48 -3.98 -10.74 5.21
CA VAL A 48 -5.09 -11.70 5.28
C VAL A 48 -5.66 -11.99 3.88
N VAL A 49 -5.72 -10.97 3.04
CA VAL A 49 -6.27 -11.06 1.68
C VAL A 49 -5.57 -10.07 0.76
N LYS A 50 -5.35 -10.47 -0.48
CA LYS A 50 -4.81 -9.54 -1.48
C LYS A 50 -5.88 -8.50 -1.86
N PRO A 51 -5.59 -7.19 -1.75
CA PRO A 51 -6.59 -6.13 -1.96
C PRO A 51 -7.36 -6.21 -3.28
N PRO A 52 -6.74 -6.53 -4.43
CA PRO A 52 -7.50 -6.68 -5.67
C PRO A 52 -8.59 -7.77 -5.59
N ILE A 53 -8.31 -8.87 -4.89
CA ILE A 53 -9.27 -9.97 -4.70
C ILE A 53 -10.40 -9.54 -3.78
N LEU A 54 -10.09 -8.80 -2.70
CA LEU A 54 -11.09 -8.27 -1.77
C LEU A 54 -12.09 -7.36 -2.50
N PHE A 55 -11.59 -6.39 -3.27
CA PHE A 55 -12.44 -5.44 -4.00
C PHE A 55 -13.22 -6.13 -5.13
N ALA A 56 -12.61 -7.02 -5.90
CA ALA A 56 -13.30 -7.78 -6.94
C ALA A 56 -14.40 -8.68 -6.36
N GLY A 57 -14.13 -9.38 -5.27
CA GLY A 57 -15.14 -10.18 -4.56
C GLY A 57 -16.31 -9.34 -4.04
N ALA A 58 -16.01 -8.15 -3.50
CA ALA A 58 -17.06 -7.23 -3.04
C ALA A 58 -17.92 -6.67 -4.20
N VAL A 59 -17.33 -6.39 -5.37
CA VAL A 59 -18.08 -6.00 -6.57
C VAL A 59 -19.01 -7.13 -7.00
N LEU A 60 -18.48 -8.35 -7.14
CA LEU A 60 -19.29 -9.51 -7.55
C LEU A 60 -20.42 -9.80 -6.56
N LEU A 61 -20.15 -9.77 -5.26
CA LEU A 61 -21.16 -9.97 -4.22
C LEU A 61 -22.20 -8.85 -4.25
N GLY A 62 -21.79 -7.59 -4.40
CA GLY A 62 -22.69 -6.45 -4.50
C GLY A 62 -23.62 -6.54 -5.72
N CYS A 63 -23.09 -6.97 -6.87
CA CYS A 63 -23.89 -7.21 -8.08
C CYS A 63 -24.87 -8.37 -7.87
N LEU A 64 -24.43 -9.48 -7.28
CA LEU A 64 -25.27 -10.64 -6.99
C LEU A 64 -26.41 -10.28 -6.04
N LEU A 65 -26.12 -9.59 -4.94
CA LEU A 65 -27.14 -9.14 -3.98
C LEU A 65 -28.11 -8.15 -4.62
N SER A 66 -27.64 -7.24 -5.46
CA SER A 66 -28.51 -6.31 -6.19
C SER A 66 -29.43 -7.01 -7.18
N TRP A 67 -29.02 -8.17 -7.70
CA TRP A 67 -29.85 -8.98 -8.59
C TRP A 67 -30.89 -9.80 -7.82
N ILE A 68 -30.52 -10.39 -6.66
CA ILE A 68 -31.42 -11.23 -5.85
C ILE A 68 -32.39 -10.37 -5.03
N VAL A 69 -31.91 -9.30 -4.41
CA VAL A 69 -32.66 -8.42 -3.53
C VAL A 69 -32.39 -6.96 -3.94
N PRO A 70 -33.16 -6.41 -4.90
CA PRO A 70 -32.91 -5.05 -5.37
C PRO A 70 -33.25 -4.03 -4.25
N LEU A 71 -32.23 -3.30 -3.80
CA LEU A 71 -32.33 -2.14 -2.93
C LEU A 71 -32.21 -0.88 -3.79
N GLY A 72 -33.35 -0.21 -4.03
CA GLY A 72 -33.39 1.00 -4.87
C GLY A 72 -33.64 0.71 -6.36
N PRO A 73 -33.20 1.58 -7.27
CA PRO A 73 -33.52 1.51 -8.70
C PRO A 73 -33.03 0.24 -9.43
N GLY A 74 -32.14 -0.52 -8.81
CA GLY A 74 -31.58 -1.76 -9.38
C GLY A 74 -30.47 -1.57 -10.40
N LEU A 75 -29.78 -2.68 -10.70
CA LEU A 75 -28.69 -2.69 -11.69
C LEU A 75 -29.22 -2.30 -13.08
N GLY A 76 -28.50 -1.42 -13.75
CA GLY A 76 -28.86 -0.97 -15.11
C GLY A 76 -29.89 0.16 -15.20
N SER A 77 -30.44 0.63 -14.06
CA SER A 77 -31.29 1.83 -14.04
C SER A 77 -30.50 3.13 -14.01
N ALA A 78 -29.17 3.05 -14.17
CA ALA A 78 -28.29 4.22 -14.15
C ALA A 78 -28.69 5.22 -15.22
N ASN A 79 -29.02 6.43 -14.80
CA ASN A 79 -29.20 7.55 -15.71
C ASN A 79 -27.82 8.08 -16.17
N THR A 80 -27.80 8.90 -17.22
CA THR A 80 -26.58 9.50 -17.77
C THR A 80 -25.72 10.22 -16.70
N ARG A 81 -26.35 10.82 -15.69
CA ARG A 81 -25.64 11.52 -14.62
C ARG A 81 -24.87 10.54 -13.71
N ALA A 82 -25.51 9.44 -13.30
CA ALA A 82 -24.85 8.41 -12.49
C ALA A 82 -23.70 7.74 -13.27
N LEU A 83 -23.91 7.47 -14.56
CA LEU A 83 -22.89 6.91 -15.43
C LEU A 83 -21.70 7.88 -15.58
N ALA A 84 -21.95 9.16 -15.82
CA ALA A 84 -20.91 10.17 -15.98
C ALA A 84 -20.15 10.40 -14.65
N ALA A 85 -20.87 10.58 -13.54
CA ALA A 85 -20.25 10.83 -12.23
C ALA A 85 -19.44 9.61 -11.72
N GLY A 86 -20.05 8.42 -11.78
CA GLY A 86 -19.37 7.19 -11.40
C GLY A 86 -18.18 6.87 -12.30
N GLY A 87 -18.32 7.08 -13.62
CA GLY A 87 -17.25 6.93 -14.59
C GLY A 87 -16.09 7.90 -14.34
N ALA A 88 -16.37 9.16 -14.06
CA ALA A 88 -15.35 10.14 -13.72
C ALA A 88 -14.58 9.73 -12.44
N LEU A 89 -15.28 9.29 -11.39
CA LEU A 89 -14.64 8.78 -10.17
C LEU A 89 -13.81 7.53 -10.45
N ALA A 90 -14.31 6.59 -11.24
CA ALA A 90 -13.57 5.39 -11.61
C ALA A 90 -12.27 5.74 -12.36
N LEU A 91 -12.31 6.71 -13.28
CA LEU A 91 -11.12 7.20 -13.98
C LEU A 91 -10.12 7.86 -13.04
N VAL A 92 -10.58 8.66 -12.05
CA VAL A 92 -9.72 9.23 -11.01
C VAL A 92 -9.03 8.12 -10.20
N GLY A 93 -9.78 7.10 -9.77
CA GLY A 93 -9.23 5.93 -9.07
C GLY A 93 -8.18 5.20 -9.90
N LEU A 94 -8.47 4.92 -11.18
CA LEU A 94 -7.53 4.30 -12.10
C LEU A 94 -6.25 5.14 -12.30
N ALA A 95 -6.40 6.46 -12.47
CA ALA A 95 -5.27 7.37 -12.65
C ALA A 95 -4.38 7.40 -11.39
N LEU A 96 -4.98 7.51 -10.20
CA LEU A 96 -4.25 7.47 -8.92
C LEU A 96 -3.52 6.14 -8.74
N GLY A 97 -4.18 5.01 -9.03
CA GLY A 97 -3.58 3.68 -8.99
C GLY A 97 -2.41 3.55 -9.95
N ALA A 98 -2.56 4.00 -11.19
CA ALA A 98 -1.50 3.99 -12.19
C ALA A 98 -0.29 4.84 -11.77
N LEU A 99 -0.51 6.04 -11.23
CA LEU A 99 0.54 6.90 -10.70
C LEU A 99 1.26 6.23 -9.53
N SER A 100 0.53 5.59 -8.63
CA SER A 100 1.10 4.89 -7.48
C SER A 100 1.94 3.68 -7.92
N VAL A 101 1.45 2.85 -8.83
CA VAL A 101 2.20 1.71 -9.40
C VAL A 101 3.44 2.17 -10.17
N ARG A 102 3.36 3.31 -10.87
CA ARG A 102 4.51 3.88 -11.57
C ARG A 102 5.67 4.20 -10.63
N GLU A 103 5.40 4.67 -9.41
CA GLU A 103 6.46 4.93 -8.41
C GLU A 103 7.15 3.64 -7.97
N PHE A 104 6.42 2.53 -7.76
CA PHE A 104 7.03 1.23 -7.49
C PHE A 104 7.95 0.76 -8.62
N ARG A 105 7.48 0.88 -9.87
CA ARG A 105 8.29 0.51 -11.04
C ARG A 105 9.54 1.37 -11.18
N ARG A 106 9.45 2.68 -10.89
CA ARG A 106 10.59 3.60 -10.90
C ARG A 106 11.61 3.26 -9.83
N ALA A 107 11.15 2.83 -8.67
CA ALA A 107 12.02 2.46 -7.55
C ALA A 107 12.58 1.04 -7.67
N GLY A 108 12.16 0.26 -8.67
CA GLY A 108 12.60 -1.13 -8.86
C GLY A 108 12.17 -2.08 -7.74
N THR A 109 11.04 -1.77 -7.07
CA THR A 109 10.49 -2.61 -6.00
C THR A 109 9.13 -3.16 -6.37
N SER A 110 8.74 -4.29 -5.75
CA SER A 110 7.46 -4.95 -6.04
C SER A 110 6.28 -4.16 -5.47
N VAL A 111 5.18 -4.17 -6.25
CA VAL A 111 3.87 -3.63 -5.85
C VAL A 111 3.06 -4.67 -5.08
N ILE A 112 3.43 -5.96 -5.19
CA ILE A 112 2.61 -7.08 -4.70
C ILE A 112 2.79 -7.20 -3.19
N PRO A 113 1.71 -7.07 -2.37
CA PRO A 113 1.76 -7.41 -0.96
C PRO A 113 2.18 -8.88 -0.79
N GLY A 114 3.15 -9.14 0.08
CA GLY A 114 3.72 -10.48 0.23
C GLY A 114 5.04 -10.68 -0.50
N GLU A 115 5.55 -9.67 -1.23
CA GLU A 115 6.91 -9.65 -1.75
C GLU A 115 7.79 -8.67 -0.97
N PRO A 116 9.12 -8.92 -0.88
CA PRO A 116 10.03 -8.07 -0.13
C PRO A 116 10.06 -6.65 -0.69
N SER A 117 9.74 -5.66 0.12
CA SER A 117 9.95 -4.25 -0.23
C SER A 117 11.44 -3.92 -0.12
N THR A 118 12.08 -3.51 -1.21
CA THR A 118 13.52 -3.17 -1.21
C THR A 118 13.78 -1.71 -0.88
N VAL A 119 12.80 -0.83 -1.08
CA VAL A 119 12.91 0.62 -0.91
C VAL A 119 11.65 1.18 -0.24
N LEU A 120 11.83 2.14 0.66
CA LEU A 120 10.73 2.93 1.21
C LEU A 120 10.34 4.02 0.21
N LEU A 121 9.09 3.97 -0.27
CA LEU A 121 8.56 4.97 -1.22
C LEU A 121 8.03 6.19 -0.48
N GLU A 122 8.56 7.36 -0.85
CA GLU A 122 8.16 8.67 -0.30
C GLU A 122 7.87 9.69 -1.41
N SER A 123 7.86 9.26 -2.68
CA SER A 123 7.69 10.12 -3.86
C SER A 123 6.30 10.02 -4.49
N GLY A 124 5.96 10.98 -5.36
CA GLY A 124 4.67 10.99 -6.05
C GLY A 124 3.48 11.03 -5.10
N PRO A 125 2.45 10.16 -5.28
CA PRO A 125 1.28 10.11 -4.39
C PRO A 125 1.63 9.75 -2.95
N TYR A 126 2.75 9.06 -2.69
CA TYR A 126 3.24 8.67 -1.37
C TYR A 126 3.71 9.85 -0.51
N ARG A 127 3.79 11.05 -1.08
CA ARG A 127 4.06 12.30 -0.32
C ARG A 127 2.85 12.80 0.46
N TYR A 128 1.65 12.44 0.03
CA TYR A 128 0.39 12.95 0.57
C TYR A 128 -0.32 11.93 1.46
N THR A 129 -0.18 10.65 1.16
CA THR A 129 -0.73 9.55 1.93
C THR A 129 0.19 8.34 1.85
N ARG A 130 0.20 7.51 2.91
CA ARG A 130 0.99 6.29 2.94
C ARG A 130 0.38 5.15 2.13
N ASN A 131 -0.93 5.25 1.80
CA ASN A 131 -1.71 4.18 1.16
C ASN A 131 -2.43 4.62 -0.13
N PRO A 132 -1.76 5.28 -1.09
CA PRO A 132 -2.45 5.84 -2.28
C PRO A 132 -3.06 4.77 -3.18
N ILE A 133 -2.49 3.55 -3.26
CA ILE A 133 -3.07 2.43 -4.02
C ILE A 133 -4.41 2.01 -3.41
N TYR A 134 -4.53 1.97 -2.08
CA TYR A 134 -5.78 1.57 -1.44
C TYR A 134 -6.85 2.65 -1.56
N ILE A 135 -6.47 3.92 -1.49
CA ILE A 135 -7.38 5.03 -1.82
C ILE A 135 -7.87 4.91 -3.27
N ALA A 136 -6.99 4.56 -4.20
CA ALA A 136 -7.36 4.34 -5.60
C ALA A 136 -8.39 3.22 -5.75
N PHE A 137 -8.23 2.09 -5.06
CA PHE A 137 -9.21 1.00 -5.04
C PHE A 137 -10.55 1.44 -4.45
N VAL A 138 -10.56 2.20 -3.37
CA VAL A 138 -11.79 2.73 -2.74
C VAL A 138 -12.53 3.66 -3.69
N ILE A 139 -11.82 4.62 -4.32
CA ILE A 139 -12.42 5.55 -5.29
C ILE A 139 -12.97 4.80 -6.50
N LEU A 140 -12.22 3.83 -7.04
CA LEU A 140 -12.65 3.00 -8.16
C LEU A 140 -13.92 2.21 -7.81
N TYR A 141 -13.93 1.55 -6.65
CA TYR A 141 -15.08 0.79 -6.17
C TYR A 141 -16.29 1.67 -5.98
N PHE A 142 -16.12 2.84 -5.36
CA PHE A 142 -17.20 3.81 -5.13
C PHE A 142 -17.76 4.34 -6.47
N GLY A 143 -16.88 4.63 -7.43
CA GLY A 143 -17.27 5.01 -8.79
C GLY A 143 -18.11 3.93 -9.48
N LEU A 144 -17.69 2.66 -9.37
CA LEU A 144 -18.44 1.52 -9.90
C LEU A 144 -19.80 1.35 -9.19
N ALA A 145 -19.87 1.53 -7.88
CA ALA A 145 -21.13 1.46 -7.12
C ALA A 145 -22.15 2.50 -7.61
N ILE A 146 -21.68 3.73 -7.91
CA ILE A 146 -22.52 4.79 -8.48
C ILE A 146 -22.93 4.45 -9.92
N MET A 147 -21.99 4.03 -10.77
CA MET A 147 -22.27 3.65 -12.15
C MET A 147 -23.33 2.55 -12.25
N LEU A 148 -23.22 1.56 -11.37
CA LEU A 148 -24.14 0.40 -11.33
C LEU A 148 -25.40 0.67 -10.50
N THR A 149 -25.51 1.87 -9.88
CA THR A 149 -26.64 2.23 -8.98
C THR A 149 -26.91 1.19 -7.91
N SER A 150 -25.86 0.54 -7.39
CA SER A 150 -25.95 -0.58 -6.48
C SER A 150 -25.82 -0.10 -5.02
N ALA A 151 -26.94 -0.06 -4.30
CA ALA A 151 -26.93 0.23 -2.87
C ALA A 151 -26.16 -0.84 -2.07
N TRP A 152 -26.20 -2.10 -2.51
CA TRP A 152 -25.45 -3.19 -1.88
C TRP A 152 -23.94 -2.96 -1.95
N MET A 153 -23.42 -2.47 -3.07
CA MET A 153 -21.99 -2.13 -3.16
C MET A 153 -21.61 -1.03 -2.16
N LEU A 154 -22.47 -0.01 -1.98
CA LEU A 154 -22.22 1.05 -0.99
C LEU A 154 -22.22 0.49 0.44
N LEU A 155 -23.15 -0.40 0.77
CA LEU A 155 -23.21 -1.05 2.07
C LEU A 155 -21.99 -1.98 2.31
N LEU A 156 -21.58 -2.74 1.30
CA LEU A 156 -20.41 -3.62 1.38
C LEU A 156 -19.10 -2.87 1.49
N LEU A 157 -19.04 -1.58 1.15
CA LEU A 157 -17.83 -0.79 1.31
C LEU A 157 -17.40 -0.72 2.78
N ILE A 158 -18.33 -0.68 3.74
CA ILE A 158 -18.03 -0.64 5.18
C ILE A 158 -17.20 -1.84 5.63
N PRO A 159 -17.66 -3.10 5.48
CA PRO A 159 -16.86 -4.25 5.85
C PRO A 159 -15.57 -4.37 5.02
N VAL A 160 -15.57 -3.97 3.75
CA VAL A 160 -14.36 -3.94 2.91
C VAL A 160 -13.30 -3.02 3.51
N LEU A 161 -13.68 -1.81 3.95
CA LEU A 161 -12.75 -0.87 4.58
C LEU A 161 -12.20 -1.42 5.92
N ILE A 162 -13.01 -2.08 6.72
CA ILE A 162 -12.58 -2.70 7.98
C ILE A 162 -11.56 -3.83 7.71
N ILE A 163 -11.84 -4.70 6.72
CA ILE A 163 -10.94 -5.79 6.34
C ILE A 163 -9.65 -5.21 5.75
N LEU A 164 -9.73 -4.18 4.92
CA LEU A 164 -8.57 -3.51 4.35
C LEU A 164 -7.69 -2.91 5.43
N GLU A 165 -8.27 -2.15 6.38
CA GLU A 165 -7.53 -1.50 7.46
C GLU A 165 -6.81 -2.52 8.33
N ARG A 166 -7.56 -3.47 8.93
CA ARG A 166 -7.02 -4.41 9.92
C ARG A 166 -6.28 -5.59 9.29
N GLY A 167 -6.77 -6.05 8.14
CA GLY A 167 -6.26 -7.26 7.47
C GLY A 167 -5.08 -7.00 6.55
N VAL A 168 -4.89 -5.74 6.10
CA VAL A 168 -3.86 -5.40 5.13
C VAL A 168 -2.99 -4.25 5.65
N VAL A 169 -3.57 -3.06 5.81
CA VAL A 169 -2.79 -1.82 6.06
C VAL A 169 -2.00 -1.89 7.37
N GLU A 170 -2.63 -2.29 8.47
CA GLU A 170 -1.94 -2.40 9.76
C GLU A 170 -0.79 -3.41 9.72
N ARG A 171 -0.96 -4.51 9.00
CA ARG A 171 0.06 -5.55 8.84
C ARG A 171 1.23 -5.09 7.96
N GLU A 172 0.94 -4.37 6.88
CA GLU A 172 1.97 -3.77 6.04
C GLU A 172 2.76 -2.69 6.78
N GLU A 173 2.09 -1.83 7.56
CA GLU A 173 2.76 -0.82 8.39
C GLU A 173 3.68 -1.46 9.44
N ALA A 174 3.22 -2.53 10.10
CA ALA A 174 4.03 -3.28 11.06
C ALA A 174 5.28 -3.88 10.39
N TYR A 175 5.12 -4.49 9.21
CA TYR A 175 6.22 -5.01 8.42
C TYR A 175 7.20 -3.91 7.98
N LEU A 176 6.71 -2.79 7.44
CA LEU A 176 7.54 -1.67 7.01
C LEU A 176 8.30 -1.04 8.19
N GLN A 177 7.65 -0.94 9.35
CA GLN A 177 8.29 -0.44 10.56
C GLN A 177 9.38 -1.39 11.08
N ALA A 178 9.17 -2.70 11.03
CA ALA A 178 10.18 -3.69 11.39
C ALA A 178 11.36 -3.65 10.41
N LYS A 179 11.10 -3.47 9.13
CA LYS A 179 12.11 -3.50 8.06
C LYS A 179 12.92 -2.21 7.96
N PHE A 180 12.28 -1.06 7.95
CA PHE A 180 12.91 0.24 7.74
C PHE A 180 13.14 1.05 9.03
N GLY A 181 12.62 0.60 10.16
CA GLY A 181 12.88 1.17 11.48
C GLY A 181 12.63 2.67 11.57
N GLU A 182 13.69 3.41 11.91
CA GLU A 182 13.63 4.86 12.12
C GLU A 182 13.28 5.66 10.86
N ALA A 183 13.68 5.19 9.67
CA ALA A 183 13.32 5.83 8.40
C ALA A 183 11.80 5.81 8.19
N TYR A 184 11.15 4.67 8.48
CA TYR A 184 9.70 4.57 8.38
C TYR A 184 8.98 5.42 9.43
N ARG A 185 9.48 5.50 10.67
CA ARG A 185 8.91 6.37 11.72
C ARG A 185 8.96 7.85 11.31
N LYS A 186 10.07 8.32 10.72
CA LYS A 186 10.17 9.69 10.20
C LYS A 186 9.18 9.95 9.07
N TYR A 187 8.96 8.96 8.21
CA TYR A 187 7.96 9.04 7.16
C TYR A 187 6.54 9.10 7.75
N GLN A 188 6.20 8.24 8.72
CA GLN A 188 4.92 8.24 9.42
C GLN A 188 4.61 9.57 10.12
N ALA A 189 5.62 10.24 10.68
CA ALA A 189 5.47 11.54 11.34
C ALA A 189 5.12 12.68 10.37
N ARG A 190 5.44 12.54 9.08
CA ARG A 190 5.22 13.58 8.06
C ARG A 190 4.01 13.32 7.17
N VAL A 191 3.68 12.06 6.96
CA VAL A 191 2.66 11.66 5.98
C VAL A 191 1.57 10.87 6.69
N PRO A 192 0.29 11.29 6.57
CA PRO A 192 -0.83 10.57 7.20
C PRO A 192 -1.05 9.19 6.55
N ARG A 193 -1.76 8.29 7.27
CA ARG A 193 -2.16 6.98 6.75
C ARG A 193 -3.12 7.12 5.58
N TRP A 194 -4.11 7.97 5.77
CA TRP A 194 -5.11 8.32 4.76
C TRP A 194 -4.92 9.78 4.32
N LEU A 195 -5.95 10.46 3.90
CA LEU A 195 -5.90 11.89 3.53
C LEU A 195 -6.21 12.78 4.73
#